data_ff9e29a0ba3f66e0b2228d07bc12eb10
#
_entry.id   ff9e29a0ba3f66e0b2228d07bc12eb10
#
_cell.length_a   1.000
_cell.length_b   1.000
_cell.length_c   1.000
_cell.angle_alpha   90.00
_cell.angle_beta   90.00
_cell.angle_gamma   90.00
#
_symmetry.space_group_name_H-M   'P 1'
#
loop_
_entity.id
_entity.type
_entity.pdbx_description
1 polymer ?
#
loop_
_entity_poly.entity_id
_entity_poly.type
_entity_poly.pdbx_seq_one_letter_code
_entity_poly.pdbx_strand_id
1 'polypeptide(L)'
;KYVDKFVITEATYMHSGRPKKLLFDINKFSKFKDKIIYNVVDKEPPDIETIYEEDKDEKDTRGQKLVNNSNKREHFQREMAQESLKVLAEANPEDIILISDVDEIPNLNEINFNKINKKLIFFKQKMFFYKFNLLHEEINWIGSRACKKKNLISPQWLRDTKDKKYPIWRLDIMFSK
;
A
#
# COMPACT_ATOMS: atom_id res chain seq x y z
N LYS A 1 9.08 -8.07 -16.80
CA LYS A 1 10.48 -7.76 -17.06
C LYS A 1 11.17 -7.20 -15.81
N TYR A 2 10.53 -6.31 -15.05
CA TYR A 2 11.12 -5.56 -13.93
C TYR A 2 10.74 -6.08 -12.56
N VAL A 3 9.76 -6.94 -12.47
CA VAL A 3 9.23 -7.46 -11.21
C VAL A 3 9.30 -8.98 -11.22
N ASP A 4 9.82 -9.56 -10.16
CA ASP A 4 9.95 -11.00 -10.00
C ASP A 4 8.68 -11.61 -9.43
N LYS A 5 8.06 -10.97 -8.44
CA LYS A 5 6.79 -11.37 -7.83
C LYS A 5 5.87 -10.18 -7.63
N PHE A 6 4.57 -10.43 -7.81
CA PHE A 6 3.48 -9.52 -7.51
C PHE A 6 2.69 -10.08 -6.34
N VAL A 7 2.57 -9.31 -5.27
CA VAL A 7 1.65 -9.59 -4.18
C VAL A 7 0.43 -8.73 -4.39
N ILE A 8 -0.71 -9.35 -4.64
CA ILE A 8 -1.99 -8.68 -4.82
C ILE A 8 -2.85 -9.00 -3.61
N THR A 9 -3.23 -7.99 -2.87
CA THR A 9 -4.06 -8.13 -1.67
C THR A 9 -5.42 -7.51 -1.95
N GLU A 10 -6.48 -8.29 -1.79
CA GLU A 10 -7.84 -7.84 -2.01
C GLU A 10 -8.73 -8.29 -0.84
N ALA A 11 -9.53 -7.37 -0.29
CA ALA A 11 -10.49 -7.67 0.75
C ALA A 11 -11.84 -8.12 0.17
N THR A 12 -12.58 -8.96 0.92
CA THR A 12 -13.96 -9.35 0.60
C THR A 12 -14.98 -8.29 0.99
N TYR A 13 -14.51 -7.12 1.43
CA TYR A 13 -15.32 -5.98 1.86
C TYR A 13 -14.77 -4.67 1.30
N MET A 14 -15.61 -3.67 1.22
CA MET A 14 -15.25 -2.29 0.87
C MET A 14 -14.66 -1.58 2.10
N HIS A 15 -14.01 -0.44 1.92
CA HIS A 15 -13.56 0.40 3.04
C HIS A 15 -14.74 0.85 3.93
N SER A 16 -15.94 0.95 3.39
CA SER A 16 -17.17 1.19 4.15
C SER A 16 -17.63 0.00 5.02
N GLY A 17 -16.98 -1.16 4.91
CA GLY A 17 -17.37 -2.42 5.58
C GLY A 17 -18.43 -3.23 4.85
N ARG A 18 -18.97 -2.74 3.75
CA ARG A 18 -19.95 -3.50 2.96
C ARG A 18 -19.27 -4.69 2.26
N PRO A 19 -19.89 -5.87 2.24
CA PRO A 19 -19.37 -6.99 1.46
C PRO A 19 -19.21 -6.63 -0.02
N LYS A 20 -18.17 -7.15 -0.64
CA LYS A 20 -17.97 -7.04 -2.09
C LYS A 20 -17.46 -8.37 -2.67
N LYS A 21 -17.72 -8.57 -3.95
CA LYS A 21 -17.11 -9.68 -4.69
C LYS A 21 -15.64 -9.35 -4.98
N LEU A 22 -14.83 -10.40 -5.01
CA LEU A 22 -13.44 -10.28 -5.47
C LEU A 22 -13.45 -9.92 -6.97
N LEU A 23 -12.60 -8.95 -7.33
CA LEU A 23 -12.52 -8.42 -8.69
C LEU A 23 -11.31 -8.94 -9.45
N PHE A 24 -10.25 -9.34 -8.70
CA PHE A 24 -9.05 -9.84 -9.33
C PHE A 24 -9.27 -11.25 -9.89
N ASP A 25 -9.01 -11.39 -11.19
CA ASP A 25 -9.08 -12.66 -11.89
C ASP A 25 -7.69 -13.02 -12.44
N ILE A 26 -7.02 -13.97 -11.80
CA ILE A 26 -5.69 -14.43 -12.17
C ILE A 26 -5.61 -15.00 -13.60
N ASN A 27 -6.74 -15.51 -14.13
CA ASN A 27 -6.78 -16.07 -15.47
C ASN A 27 -6.59 -15.01 -16.55
N LYS A 28 -6.99 -13.76 -16.28
CA LYS A 28 -6.72 -12.62 -17.18
C LYS A 28 -5.23 -12.28 -17.26
N PHE A 29 -4.43 -12.79 -16.34
CA PHE A 29 -2.99 -12.55 -16.24
C PHE A 29 -2.18 -13.84 -16.37
N SER A 30 -2.65 -14.78 -17.18
CA SER A 30 -2.07 -16.12 -17.35
C SER A 30 -0.56 -16.12 -17.60
N LYS A 31 -0.05 -15.14 -18.38
CA LYS A 31 1.39 -14.96 -18.63
C LYS A 31 2.23 -14.67 -17.39
N PHE A 32 1.62 -14.24 -16.32
CA PHE A 32 2.28 -13.82 -15.08
C PHE A 32 1.87 -14.66 -13.88
N LYS A 33 1.07 -15.72 -14.11
CA LYS A 33 0.50 -16.55 -13.04
C LYS A 33 1.54 -17.02 -12.04
N ASP A 34 2.69 -17.47 -12.51
CA ASP A 34 3.79 -17.97 -11.65
C ASP A 34 4.48 -16.87 -10.84
N LYS A 35 4.22 -15.61 -11.17
CA LYS A 35 4.73 -14.45 -10.46
C LYS A 35 3.74 -13.84 -9.50
N ILE A 36 2.47 -14.22 -9.56
CA ILE A 36 1.39 -13.62 -8.79
C ILE A 36 1.14 -14.43 -7.52
N ILE A 37 1.16 -13.74 -6.40
CA ILE A 37 0.69 -14.21 -5.11
C ILE A 37 -0.57 -13.42 -4.80
N TYR A 38 -1.70 -14.13 -4.80
CA TYR A 38 -2.99 -13.51 -4.52
C TYR A 38 -3.40 -13.78 -3.08
N ASN A 39 -3.54 -12.73 -2.30
CA ASN A 39 -3.89 -12.77 -0.90
C ASN A 39 -5.29 -12.18 -0.70
N VAL A 40 -6.21 -12.99 -0.20
CA VAL A 40 -7.58 -12.59 0.08
C VAL A 40 -7.73 -12.28 1.56
N VAL A 41 -8.20 -11.08 1.87
CA VAL A 41 -8.49 -10.63 3.23
C VAL A 41 -9.99 -10.79 3.49
N ASP A 42 -10.37 -11.80 4.24
CA ASP A 42 -11.75 -12.14 4.58
C ASP A 42 -12.18 -11.71 6.00
N LYS A 43 -11.23 -11.20 6.78
CA LYS A 43 -11.45 -10.72 8.15
C LYS A 43 -11.28 -9.22 8.22
N GLU A 44 -12.17 -8.57 8.94
CA GLU A 44 -12.02 -7.15 9.28
C GLU A 44 -10.93 -6.94 10.34
N PRO A 45 -10.32 -5.75 10.41
CA PRO A 45 -9.40 -5.40 11.48
C PRO A 45 -10.10 -5.51 12.85
N PRO A 46 -9.36 -5.91 13.90
CA PRO A 46 -9.95 -6.20 15.21
C PRO A 46 -10.44 -4.95 15.96
N ASP A 47 -10.00 -3.77 15.54
CA ASP A 47 -10.22 -2.49 16.24
C ASP A 47 -11.26 -1.60 15.56
N ILE A 48 -12.18 -2.18 14.79
CA ILE A 48 -13.30 -1.46 14.16
C ILE A 48 -14.20 -0.87 15.25
N GLU A 49 -14.44 0.43 15.16
CA GLU A 49 -15.31 1.13 16.09
C GLU A 49 -16.79 0.84 15.78
N THR A 50 -17.55 0.48 16.82
CA THR A 50 -18.99 0.30 16.70
C THR A 50 -19.66 1.66 16.46
N ILE A 51 -20.52 1.70 15.46
CA ILE A 51 -21.34 2.89 15.15
C ILE A 51 -22.72 2.64 15.75
N TYR A 52 -23.11 3.48 16.66
CA TYR A 52 -24.43 3.43 17.32
C TYR A 52 -25.41 4.40 16.64
N GLU A 53 -26.71 4.11 16.76
CA GLU A 53 -27.76 5.01 16.25
C GLU A 53 -27.76 6.36 16.98
N GLU A 54 -27.35 6.36 18.26
CA GLU A 54 -27.20 7.57 19.09
C GLU A 54 -25.97 8.41 18.73
N ASP A 55 -25.05 7.89 17.92
CA ASP A 55 -23.93 8.67 17.41
C ASP A 55 -24.49 9.80 16.55
N LYS A 56 -24.68 10.97 17.18
CA LYS A 56 -25.25 12.17 16.54
C LYS A 56 -24.30 12.68 15.45
N ASP A 57 -24.89 13.27 14.42
CA ASP A 57 -24.14 14.02 13.38
C ASP A 57 -23.53 15.33 13.93
N GLU A 58 -23.57 15.54 15.25
CA GLU A 58 -22.85 16.65 15.88
C GLU A 58 -21.36 16.51 15.61
N LYS A 59 -20.85 17.43 14.77
CA LYS A 59 -19.42 17.54 14.47
C LYS A 59 -18.71 16.21 14.68
N ASP A 60 -19.23 15.24 13.98
CA ASP A 60 -18.46 14.14 13.54
C ASP A 60 -18.25 12.89 14.37
N THR A 61 -18.97 12.62 15.44
CA THR A 61 -18.73 11.33 16.09
C THR A 61 -19.01 10.18 15.13
N ARG A 62 -20.13 10.19 14.43
CA ARG A 62 -20.49 9.17 13.44
C ARG A 62 -19.61 9.26 12.18
N GLY A 63 -19.49 10.46 11.63
CA GLY A 63 -18.65 10.70 10.44
C GLY A 63 -17.18 10.36 10.72
N GLN A 64 -16.67 10.74 11.88
CA GLN A 64 -15.31 10.42 12.30
C GLN A 64 -15.09 8.91 12.45
N LYS A 65 -16.01 8.17 13.09
CA LYS A 65 -15.96 6.72 13.19
C LYS A 65 -15.98 6.05 11.80
N LEU A 66 -16.81 6.53 10.89
CA LEU A 66 -16.86 6.03 9.52
C LEU A 66 -15.53 6.20 8.80
N VAL A 67 -14.92 7.39 8.90
CA VAL A 67 -13.60 7.68 8.30
C VAL A 67 -12.51 6.83 8.96
N ASN A 68 -12.50 6.77 10.30
CA ASN A 68 -11.53 5.97 11.04
C ASN A 68 -11.61 4.49 10.63
N ASN A 69 -12.82 3.93 10.60
CA ASN A 69 -13.03 2.54 10.20
C ASN A 69 -12.63 2.27 8.75
N SER A 70 -12.88 3.23 7.85
CA SER A 70 -12.44 3.15 6.46
C SER A 70 -10.91 3.08 6.37
N ASN A 71 -10.22 3.97 7.08
CA ASN A 71 -8.76 3.99 7.13
C ASN A 71 -8.20 2.71 7.77
N LYS A 72 -8.80 2.22 8.85
CA LYS A 72 -8.39 0.96 9.50
C LYS A 72 -8.47 -0.21 8.53
N ARG A 73 -9.56 -0.32 7.74
CA ARG A 73 -9.71 -1.38 6.74
C ARG A 73 -8.68 -1.28 5.61
N GLU A 74 -8.43 -0.08 5.12
CA GLU A 74 -7.40 0.17 4.10
C GLU A 74 -6.00 -0.22 4.62
N HIS A 75 -5.64 0.25 5.83
CA HIS A 75 -4.36 -0.07 6.46
C HIS A 75 -4.21 -1.56 6.69
N PHE A 76 -5.25 -2.21 7.21
CA PHE A 76 -5.25 -3.65 7.47
C PHE A 76 -5.08 -4.46 6.19
N GLN A 77 -5.82 -4.11 5.12
CA GLN A 77 -5.65 -4.76 3.82
C GLN A 77 -4.20 -4.64 3.32
N ARG A 78 -3.58 -3.48 3.50
CA ARG A 78 -2.18 -3.25 3.11
C ARG A 78 -1.21 -4.05 3.97
N GLU A 79 -1.44 -4.12 5.29
CA GLU A 79 -0.63 -4.93 6.21
C GLU A 79 -0.71 -6.43 5.89
N MET A 80 -1.84 -6.91 5.42
CA MET A 80 -1.99 -8.33 5.05
C MET A 80 -1.09 -8.73 3.87
N ALA A 81 -0.56 -7.79 3.09
CA ALA A 81 0.49 -8.10 2.13
C ALA A 81 1.76 -8.66 2.80
N GLN A 82 2.03 -8.29 4.05
CA GLN A 82 3.17 -8.79 4.84
C GLN A 82 3.11 -10.30 5.06
N GLU A 83 1.93 -10.88 5.21
CA GLU A 83 1.77 -12.33 5.39
C GLU A 83 2.26 -13.09 4.16
N SER A 84 2.02 -12.55 2.96
CA SER A 84 2.55 -13.12 1.71
C SER A 84 4.08 -13.02 1.62
N LEU A 85 4.68 -11.97 2.19
CA LEU A 85 6.14 -11.83 2.25
C LEU A 85 6.78 -12.84 3.22
N LYS A 86 6.08 -13.23 4.29
CA LYS A 86 6.54 -14.32 5.18
C LYS A 86 6.53 -15.67 4.48
N VAL A 87 5.53 -15.92 3.65
CA VAL A 87 5.42 -17.15 2.85
C VAL A 87 6.48 -17.20 1.74
N LEU A 88 6.93 -16.05 1.24
CA LEU A 88 8.07 -15.96 0.34
C LEU A 88 9.38 -16.16 1.11
N ALA A 89 9.62 -17.38 1.59
CA ALA A 89 10.88 -17.77 2.23
C ALA A 89 12.11 -17.48 1.35
N GLU A 90 11.91 -17.39 0.03
CA GLU A 90 12.92 -17.12 -0.98
C GLU A 90 13.32 -15.64 -1.09
N ALA A 91 12.55 -14.70 -0.55
CA ALA A 91 12.89 -13.29 -0.67
C ALA A 91 14.13 -12.94 0.18
N ASN A 92 15.15 -12.42 -0.51
CA ASN A 92 16.42 -12.05 0.08
C ASN A 92 16.29 -10.71 0.87
N PRO A 93 17.06 -10.51 1.95
CA PRO A 93 17.11 -9.21 2.64
C PRO A 93 17.43 -8.00 1.74
N GLU A 94 18.16 -8.22 0.65
CA GLU A 94 18.54 -7.16 -0.30
C GLU A 94 17.50 -6.91 -1.40
N ASP A 95 16.47 -7.75 -1.52
CA ASP A 95 15.40 -7.58 -2.50
C ASP A 95 14.63 -6.29 -2.25
N ILE A 96 14.22 -5.66 -3.34
CA ILE A 96 13.44 -4.42 -3.29
C ILE A 96 11.96 -4.77 -3.14
N ILE A 97 11.36 -4.26 -2.09
CA ILE A 97 9.92 -4.29 -1.88
C ILE A 97 9.34 -2.94 -2.31
N LEU A 98 8.42 -2.98 -3.26
CA LEU A 98 7.72 -1.81 -3.77
C LEU A 98 6.25 -1.91 -3.38
N ILE A 99 5.72 -0.88 -2.74
CA ILE A 99 4.32 -0.75 -2.36
C ILE A 99 3.66 0.31 -3.24
N SER A 100 2.57 -0.07 -3.88
CA SER A 100 1.75 0.79 -4.73
C SER A 100 0.28 0.52 -4.49
N ASP A 101 -0.54 1.54 -4.54
CA ASP A 101 -1.98 1.36 -4.71
C ASP A 101 -2.27 0.98 -6.18
N VAL A 102 -3.43 0.42 -6.45
CA VAL A 102 -3.75 -0.21 -7.75
C VAL A 102 -3.71 0.78 -8.94
N ASP A 103 -3.90 2.05 -8.67
CA ASP A 103 -3.88 3.16 -9.64
C ASP A 103 -2.53 3.88 -9.72
N GLU A 104 -1.53 3.45 -8.96
CA GLU A 104 -0.18 4.01 -8.97
C GLU A 104 0.75 3.17 -9.83
N ILE A 105 1.24 3.75 -10.93
CA ILE A 105 2.08 3.04 -11.90
C ILE A 105 3.46 3.73 -11.98
N PRO A 106 4.46 3.26 -11.19
CA PRO A 106 5.80 3.80 -11.24
C PRO A 106 6.51 3.40 -12.55
N ASN A 107 7.25 4.34 -13.15
CA ASN A 107 8.09 4.05 -14.31
C ASN A 107 9.39 3.36 -13.88
N LEU A 108 9.42 2.04 -13.94
CA LEU A 108 10.60 1.25 -13.55
C LEU A 108 11.68 1.17 -14.63
N ASN A 109 11.42 1.66 -15.86
CA ASN A 109 12.39 1.59 -16.97
C ASN A 109 13.63 2.47 -16.72
N GLU A 110 13.45 3.56 -15.99
CA GLU A 110 14.48 4.57 -15.77
C GLU A 110 15.27 4.35 -14.47
N ILE A 111 14.97 3.27 -13.74
CA ILE A 111 15.52 3.04 -12.41
C ILE A 111 16.52 1.91 -12.43
N ASN A 112 17.72 2.19 -11.99
CA ASN A 112 18.72 1.19 -11.69
C ASN A 112 18.82 0.98 -10.17
N PHE A 113 18.06 0.02 -9.65
CA PHE A 113 18.01 -0.26 -8.22
C PHE A 113 19.37 -0.64 -7.63
N ASN A 114 20.27 -1.24 -8.42
CA ASN A 114 21.63 -1.60 -7.97
C ASN A 114 22.51 -0.39 -7.66
N LYS A 115 22.19 0.78 -8.22
CA LYS A 115 22.90 2.04 -7.98
C LYS A 115 22.31 2.88 -6.85
N ILE A 116 21.19 2.45 -6.27
CA ILE A 116 20.50 3.20 -5.24
C ILE A 116 21.02 2.77 -3.87
N ASN A 117 21.79 3.67 -3.22
CA ASN A 117 22.28 3.48 -1.85
C ASN A 117 21.33 4.06 -0.78
N LYS A 118 20.16 4.53 -1.19
CA LYS A 118 19.15 5.07 -0.28
C LYS A 118 18.26 3.95 0.24
N LYS A 119 17.78 4.12 1.46
CA LYS A 119 16.95 3.11 2.14
C LYS A 119 15.49 3.21 1.78
N LEU A 120 15.03 4.41 1.55
CA LEU A 120 13.68 4.72 1.11
C LEU A 120 13.74 5.33 -0.29
N ILE A 121 12.88 4.86 -1.16
CA ILE A 121 12.74 5.31 -2.53
C ILE A 121 11.30 5.81 -2.70
N PHE A 122 11.16 7.05 -3.17
CA PHE A 122 9.88 7.69 -3.41
C PHE A 122 9.70 7.93 -4.90
N PHE A 123 8.57 7.48 -5.44
CA PHE A 123 8.24 7.67 -6.84
C PHE A 123 7.37 8.90 -7.00
N LYS A 124 7.92 9.93 -7.66
CA LYS A 124 7.13 11.09 -8.08
C LYS A 124 6.35 10.72 -9.33
N GLN A 125 5.05 10.80 -9.25
CA GLN A 125 4.14 10.39 -10.30
C GLN A 125 3.27 11.57 -10.76
N LYS A 126 2.84 11.52 -12.01
CA LYS A 126 1.86 12.46 -12.54
C LYS A 126 0.49 12.15 -11.95
N MET A 127 -0.23 13.18 -11.55
CA MET A 127 -1.61 13.07 -11.07
C MET A 127 -2.58 13.37 -12.19
N PHE A 128 -3.51 12.44 -12.44
CA PHE A 128 -4.59 12.62 -13.40
C PHE A 128 -5.93 12.54 -12.69
N PHE A 129 -6.89 13.40 -13.06
CA PHE A 129 -8.25 13.36 -12.55
C PHE A 129 -9.18 12.76 -13.58
N TYR A 130 -9.99 11.77 -13.17
CA TYR A 130 -11.05 11.12 -13.95
C TYR A 130 -10.58 10.43 -15.24
N LYS A 131 -9.70 11.05 -16.04
CA LYS A 131 -9.22 10.54 -17.32
C LYS A 131 -7.73 10.87 -17.50
N PHE A 132 -7.02 10.03 -18.24
CA PHE A 132 -5.57 10.20 -18.47
C PHE A 132 -5.18 11.44 -19.30
N ASN A 133 -6.13 12.19 -19.82
CA ASN A 133 -5.87 13.47 -20.49
C ASN A 133 -6.09 14.69 -19.57
N LEU A 134 -6.50 14.49 -18.33
CA LEU A 134 -6.68 15.57 -17.35
C LEU A 134 -5.55 15.56 -16.33
N LEU A 135 -4.35 15.91 -16.79
CA LEU A 135 -3.17 16.04 -15.96
C LEU A 135 -3.30 17.25 -15.03
N HIS A 136 -3.02 17.04 -13.74
CA HIS A 136 -2.84 18.13 -12.78
C HIS A 136 -1.36 18.48 -12.66
N GLU A 137 -0.94 19.57 -13.29
CA GLU A 137 0.47 19.93 -13.42
C GLU A 137 1.11 20.39 -12.11
N GLU A 138 0.33 20.96 -11.20
CA GLU A 138 0.82 21.50 -9.93
C GLU A 138 1.03 20.45 -8.85
N ILE A 139 0.43 19.26 -8.98
CA ILE A 139 0.53 18.19 -7.98
C ILE A 139 1.65 17.23 -8.35
N ASN A 140 2.69 17.20 -7.51
CA ASN A 140 3.67 16.14 -7.49
C ASN A 140 3.17 15.04 -6.53
N TRP A 141 2.50 14.02 -7.07
CA TRP A 141 2.04 12.91 -6.28
C TRP A 141 3.20 11.99 -5.91
N ILE A 142 3.41 11.74 -4.62
CA ILE A 142 4.33 10.73 -4.13
C ILE A 142 3.50 9.53 -3.69
N GLY A 143 3.23 8.66 -4.65
CA GLY A 143 2.42 7.47 -4.46
C GLY A 143 3.25 6.27 -4.04
N SER A 144 3.72 5.51 -5.01
CA SER A 144 4.53 4.31 -4.79
C SER A 144 5.79 4.59 -3.99
N ARG A 145 6.15 3.65 -3.13
CA ARG A 145 7.38 3.70 -2.31
C ARG A 145 8.07 2.36 -2.31
N ALA A 146 9.39 2.39 -2.18
CA ALA A 146 10.16 1.16 -2.10
C ALA A 146 11.27 1.25 -1.07
N CYS A 147 11.67 0.09 -0.57
CA CYS A 147 12.87 -0.10 0.25
C CYS A 147 13.41 -1.51 0.06
N LYS A 148 14.62 -1.78 0.58
CA LYS A 148 15.10 -3.14 0.71
C LYS A 148 14.27 -3.91 1.74
N LYS A 149 14.04 -5.20 1.54
CA LYS A 149 13.28 -6.05 2.47
C LYS A 149 13.77 -5.93 3.91
N LYS A 150 15.09 -5.91 4.12
CA LYS A 150 15.70 -5.75 5.45
C LYS A 150 15.36 -4.44 6.16
N ASN A 151 14.92 -3.42 5.42
CA ASN A 151 14.55 -2.11 5.94
C ASN A 151 13.04 -1.95 6.06
N LEU A 152 12.26 -2.91 5.59
CA LEU A 152 10.81 -2.88 5.67
C LEU A 152 10.37 -3.26 7.09
N ILE A 153 9.69 -2.33 7.77
CA ILE A 153 9.04 -2.61 9.05
C ILE A 153 7.68 -3.24 8.78
N SER A 154 6.85 -2.56 8.01
CA SER A 154 5.59 -3.09 7.50
C SER A 154 5.16 -2.36 6.22
N PRO A 155 4.23 -2.92 5.42
CA PRO A 155 3.71 -2.27 4.24
C PRO A 155 3.09 -0.91 4.53
N GLN A 156 2.27 -0.80 5.58
CA GLN A 156 1.64 0.47 5.95
C GLN A 156 2.67 1.49 6.45
N TRP A 157 3.65 1.06 7.27
CA TRP A 157 4.73 1.94 7.69
C TRP A 157 5.47 2.56 6.49
N LEU A 158 5.79 1.75 5.47
CA LEU A 158 6.45 2.25 4.26
C LEU A 158 5.55 3.27 3.54
N ARG A 159 4.25 3.00 3.48
CA ARG A 159 3.26 3.89 2.87
C ARG A 159 3.12 5.22 3.61
N ASP A 160 3.28 5.24 4.94
CA ASP A 160 3.19 6.43 5.78
C ASP A 160 4.45 7.31 5.77
N THR A 161 5.59 6.75 5.32
CA THR A 161 6.81 7.56 5.20
C THR A 161 6.63 8.68 4.18
N LYS A 162 7.20 9.85 4.45
CA LYS A 162 7.09 11.03 3.59
C LYS A 162 8.49 11.50 3.18
N ASP A 163 8.58 12.09 2.00
CA ASP A 163 9.80 12.74 1.52
C ASP A 163 10.02 14.07 2.28
N LYS A 164 10.46 13.96 3.54
CA LYS A 164 10.78 15.10 4.42
C LYS A 164 11.87 14.74 5.41
N LYS A 165 12.48 15.76 6.01
CA LYS A 165 13.36 15.55 7.17
C LYS A 165 12.53 15.09 8.37
N TYR A 166 12.94 13.98 8.98
CA TYR A 166 12.32 13.48 10.20
C TYR A 166 13.10 13.90 11.43
N PRO A 167 12.42 14.17 12.55
CA PRO A 167 13.06 14.44 13.82
C PRO A 167 13.88 13.23 14.32
N ILE A 168 14.86 13.48 15.19
CA ILE A 168 15.79 12.46 15.71
C ILE A 168 15.07 11.32 16.45
N TRP A 169 13.92 11.59 17.07
CA TRP A 169 13.13 10.58 17.80
C TRP A 169 12.35 9.59 16.90
N ARG A 170 12.29 9.83 15.58
CA ARG A 170 11.77 8.83 14.62
C ARG A 170 12.84 7.76 14.36
N LEU A 171 13.12 6.99 15.42
CA LEU A 171 14.15 5.94 15.40
C LEU A 171 13.84 4.85 14.35
N ASP A 172 12.57 4.56 14.10
CA ASP A 172 12.11 3.65 13.06
C ASP A 172 12.67 4.01 11.68
N ILE A 173 12.75 5.31 11.36
CA ILE A 173 13.32 5.78 10.10
C ILE A 173 14.84 5.93 10.20
N MET A 174 15.36 6.28 11.35
CA MET A 174 16.81 6.40 11.56
C MET A 174 17.51 5.04 11.53
N PHE A 175 16.97 4.02 12.17
CA PHE A 175 17.54 2.67 12.19
C PHE A 175 17.25 1.85 10.94
N SER A 176 16.25 2.22 10.17
CA SER A 176 16.19 1.80 8.77
C SER A 176 17.31 2.46 7.95
N LYS A 177 18.23 3.18 8.54
CA LYS A 177 19.40 3.78 7.87
C LYS A 177 20.58 2.82 7.83
#